data_3855804184af2e1420cabfb83bcf45c6
#
_entry.id   3855804184af2e1420cabfb83bcf45c6
#
_cell.length_a   1.000
_cell.length_b   1.000
_cell.length_c   1.000
_cell.angle_alpha   90.00
_cell.angle_beta   90.00
_cell.angle_gamma   90.00
#
_symmetry.space_group_name_H-M   'P 1'
#
loop_
_entity.id
_entity.type
_entity.pdbx_description
1 polymer ?
#
loop_
_entity_poly.entity_id
_entity_poly.type
_entity_poly.pdbx_seq_one_letter_code
_entity_poly.pdbx_strand_id
1 'polypeptide(L)'
;MSDIQLYLLEVDKNKSEARSIAARTAFHLESKQLKLIDLITSLGEYINNKEDGSLRARSITYLADVLESVPQKVLSGQERRLLCDFILGRIKGDLEGIGSSARVLTALEERGKWDTNTSQNVAQTFVKNVNPLKQVKVQTDRYAVIQLFDMLIAKYRAALKSLQEDDPEFLANFVSFFEGEKDPRNLMMTFSVLYVPMMEWDISASAQDLFEAVFNYFPVTFKPPPDDPYGITAQDLKDRLRDCIAANSNFAPYAFPELLNKLDSTSLNTKVTSIVKHQEMHKLIMAERYYSNHSSMSGRIRAERHQFVLCNTLGFAEV
;
A
#
# COMPACT_ATOMS: atom_id res chain seq x y z
N MET A 1 -6.45 34.15 16.73
CA MET A 1 -5.77 32.87 16.56
C MET A 1 -6.09 32.38 15.18
N SER A 2 -5.10 31.96 14.40
CA SER A 2 -5.35 31.45 13.03
C SER A 2 -5.97 30.05 13.06
N ASP A 3 -6.62 29.60 11.97
CA ASP A 3 -7.18 28.25 11.89
C ASP A 3 -6.11 27.18 12.09
N ILE A 4 -4.88 27.41 11.62
CA ILE A 4 -3.74 26.50 11.87
C ILE A 4 -3.48 26.36 13.38
N GLN A 5 -3.40 27.49 14.11
CA GLN A 5 -3.13 27.46 15.55
C GLN A 5 -4.25 26.76 16.32
N LEU A 6 -5.50 27.01 15.95
CA LEU A 6 -6.66 26.32 16.54
C LEU A 6 -6.61 24.82 16.27
N TYR A 7 -6.33 24.43 15.03
CA TYR A 7 -6.20 23.02 14.67
C TYR A 7 -5.10 22.30 15.46
N LEU A 8 -3.91 22.91 15.56
CA LEU A 8 -2.77 22.33 16.29
C LEU A 8 -3.05 22.16 17.78
N LEU A 9 -3.96 22.94 18.37
CA LEU A 9 -4.40 22.79 19.75
C LEU A 9 -5.44 21.67 19.93
N GLU A 10 -6.25 21.40 18.90
CA GLU A 10 -7.40 20.49 18.98
C GLU A 10 -7.13 19.09 18.45
N VAL A 11 -6.18 18.92 17.51
CA VAL A 11 -5.98 17.66 16.76
C VAL A 11 -5.77 16.44 17.66
N ASP A 12 -5.11 16.60 18.80
CA ASP A 12 -4.87 15.52 19.76
C ASP A 12 -5.97 15.38 20.82
N LYS A 13 -6.82 16.42 20.99
CA LYS A 13 -7.86 16.47 22.03
C LYS A 13 -9.24 16.14 21.48
N ASN A 14 -9.60 16.76 20.37
CA ASN A 14 -10.92 16.66 19.76
C ASN A 14 -10.80 16.58 18.24
N LYS A 15 -10.68 15.36 17.73
CA LYS A 15 -10.54 15.10 16.29
C LYS A 15 -11.72 15.62 15.46
N SER A 16 -12.93 15.66 16.02
CA SER A 16 -14.11 16.21 15.33
C SER A 16 -13.99 17.70 15.12
N GLU A 17 -13.58 18.44 16.15
CA GLU A 17 -13.35 19.87 16.07
C GLU A 17 -12.19 20.20 15.12
N ALA A 18 -11.09 19.48 15.23
CA ALA A 18 -9.95 19.64 14.31
C ALA A 18 -10.38 19.49 12.84
N ARG A 19 -11.16 18.46 12.51
CA ARG A 19 -11.71 18.28 11.17
C ARG A 19 -12.65 19.40 10.73
N SER A 20 -13.46 19.93 11.65
CA SER A 20 -14.32 21.09 11.39
C SER A 20 -13.51 22.34 11.02
N ILE A 21 -12.39 22.58 11.73
CA ILE A 21 -11.46 23.66 11.43
C ILE A 21 -10.83 23.46 10.04
N ALA A 22 -10.38 22.27 9.71
CA ALA A 22 -9.82 21.94 8.41
C ALA A 22 -10.84 22.12 7.27
N ALA A 23 -12.08 21.68 7.49
CA ALA A 23 -13.18 21.87 6.52
C ALA A 23 -13.49 23.35 6.28
N ARG A 24 -13.41 24.20 7.31
CA ARG A 24 -13.56 25.67 7.16
C ARG A 24 -12.45 26.25 6.28
N THR A 25 -11.22 25.83 6.48
CA THR A 25 -10.10 26.26 5.63
C THR A 25 -10.29 25.79 4.18
N ALA A 26 -10.76 24.56 3.99
CA ALA A 26 -11.10 24.02 2.66
C ALA A 26 -12.18 24.86 1.97
N PHE A 27 -13.20 25.30 2.70
CA PHE A 27 -14.23 26.21 2.20
C PHE A 27 -13.65 27.58 1.78
N HIS A 28 -12.68 28.13 2.54
CA HIS A 28 -12.01 29.38 2.15
C HIS A 28 -11.18 29.21 0.88
N LEU A 29 -10.57 28.04 0.63
CA LEU A 29 -9.89 27.72 -0.62
C LEU A 29 -10.89 27.63 -1.79
N GLU A 30 -12.02 26.94 -1.59
CA GLU A 30 -13.07 26.77 -2.59
C GLU A 30 -13.67 28.13 -2.98
N SER A 31 -14.00 28.99 -2.00
CA SER A 31 -14.56 30.31 -2.19
C SER A 31 -13.54 31.36 -2.67
N LYS A 32 -12.26 30.96 -2.86
CA LYS A 32 -11.14 31.84 -3.25
C LYS A 32 -10.86 33.00 -2.28
N GLN A 33 -11.32 32.87 -1.03
CA GLN A 33 -10.96 33.78 0.05
C GLN A 33 -9.54 33.57 0.55
N LEU A 34 -9.02 32.33 0.37
CA LEU A 34 -7.66 31.95 0.68
C LEU A 34 -7.04 31.31 -0.57
N LYS A 35 -5.80 31.65 -0.89
CA LYS A 35 -5.03 30.97 -1.93
C LYS A 35 -4.23 29.82 -1.33
N LEU A 36 -4.02 28.75 -2.09
CA LEU A 36 -3.22 27.61 -1.64
C LEU A 36 -1.81 28.04 -1.24
N ILE A 37 -1.19 28.95 -1.99
CA ILE A 37 0.17 29.43 -1.69
C ILE A 37 0.23 30.14 -0.34
N ASP A 38 -0.79 30.90 0.03
CA ASP A 38 -0.85 31.60 1.31
C ASP A 38 -1.02 30.62 2.46
N LEU A 39 -1.81 29.56 2.28
CA LEU A 39 -1.93 28.46 3.24
C LEU A 39 -0.58 27.76 3.45
N ILE A 40 0.12 27.37 2.38
CA ILE A 40 1.40 26.68 2.47
C ILE A 40 2.47 27.60 3.09
N THR A 41 2.47 28.88 2.75
CA THR A 41 3.39 29.85 3.35
C THR A 41 3.15 29.98 4.86
N SER A 42 1.90 30.06 5.29
CA SER A 42 1.55 30.15 6.72
C SER A 42 1.83 28.85 7.49
N LEU A 43 1.81 27.69 6.80
CA LEU A 43 2.23 26.41 7.39
C LEU A 43 3.76 26.29 7.52
N GLY A 44 4.52 27.10 6.80
CA GLY A 44 5.97 26.97 6.66
C GLY A 44 6.72 27.00 7.98
N GLU A 45 6.34 27.86 8.94
CA GLU A 45 6.97 27.95 10.26
C GLU A 45 6.75 26.68 11.12
N TYR A 46 5.61 26.01 10.94
CA TYR A 46 5.27 24.78 11.69
C TYR A 46 5.88 23.55 11.03
N ILE A 47 5.76 23.42 9.73
CA ILE A 47 6.28 22.29 8.94
C ILE A 47 7.82 22.24 8.96
N ASN A 48 8.50 23.39 9.02
CA ASN A 48 9.95 23.48 9.01
C ASN A 48 10.56 23.63 10.43
N ASN A 49 9.77 23.44 11.48
CA ASN A 49 10.29 23.52 12.84
C ASN A 49 11.36 22.44 13.05
N LYS A 50 12.57 22.85 13.44
CA LYS A 50 13.71 21.94 13.56
C LYS A 50 13.71 21.13 14.85
N GLU A 51 13.04 21.64 15.90
CA GLU A 51 13.11 21.10 17.25
C GLU A 51 11.93 20.17 17.57
N ASP A 52 10.75 20.45 17.03
CA ASP A 52 9.51 19.71 17.35
C ASP A 52 9.00 18.89 16.15
N GLY A 53 9.35 17.58 16.14
CA GLY A 53 8.86 16.63 15.14
C GLY A 53 7.34 16.42 15.22
N SER A 54 6.76 16.44 16.43
CA SER A 54 5.32 16.30 16.62
C SER A 54 4.56 17.49 16.00
N LEU A 55 5.10 18.70 16.14
CA LEU A 55 4.53 19.88 15.52
C LEU A 55 4.56 19.77 13.99
N ARG A 56 5.69 19.28 13.41
CA ARG A 56 5.77 19.03 11.98
C ARG A 56 4.74 18.01 11.52
N ALA A 57 4.63 16.88 12.23
CA ALA A 57 3.64 15.83 11.92
C ALA A 57 2.20 16.35 11.94
N ARG A 58 1.82 17.10 13.00
CA ARG A 58 0.48 17.70 13.13
C ARG A 58 0.18 18.72 12.04
N SER A 59 1.19 19.46 11.59
CA SER A 59 1.03 20.45 10.52
C SER A 59 0.77 19.77 9.16
N ILE A 60 1.42 18.63 8.88
CA ILE A 60 1.10 17.82 7.70
C ILE A 60 -0.28 17.18 7.84
N THR A 61 -0.68 16.77 9.05
CA THR A 61 -2.03 16.23 9.31
C THR A 61 -3.10 17.28 9.00
N TYR A 62 -2.87 18.54 9.41
CA TYR A 62 -3.77 19.63 9.03
C TYR A 62 -3.89 19.79 7.51
N LEU A 63 -2.78 19.78 6.79
CA LEU A 63 -2.79 19.87 5.34
C LEU A 63 -3.56 18.68 4.72
N ALA A 64 -3.38 17.46 5.23
CA ALA A 64 -4.11 16.30 4.78
C ALA A 64 -5.64 16.46 4.98
N ASP A 65 -6.06 16.84 6.20
CA ASP A 65 -7.48 17.03 6.53
C ASP A 65 -8.12 18.15 5.69
N VAL A 66 -7.39 19.25 5.43
CA VAL A 66 -7.84 20.32 4.52
C VAL A 66 -8.03 19.78 3.11
N LEU A 67 -7.02 19.08 2.56
CA LEU A 67 -7.08 18.56 1.20
C LEU A 67 -8.16 17.50 1.02
N GLU A 68 -8.37 16.63 2.01
CA GLU A 68 -9.47 15.65 1.99
C GLU A 68 -10.87 16.33 1.96
N SER A 69 -10.95 17.54 2.50
CA SER A 69 -12.19 18.33 2.53
C SER A 69 -12.39 19.23 1.30
N VAL A 70 -11.35 19.52 0.52
CA VAL A 70 -11.43 20.36 -0.69
C VAL A 70 -12.17 19.61 -1.80
N PRO A 71 -13.18 20.20 -2.46
CA PRO A 71 -13.85 19.58 -3.60
C PRO A 71 -12.93 19.36 -4.81
N GLN A 72 -13.32 18.42 -5.67
CA GLN A 72 -12.63 18.23 -6.96
C GLN A 72 -12.68 19.52 -7.79
N LYS A 73 -11.64 19.80 -8.58
CA LYS A 73 -11.49 20.95 -9.47
C LYS A 73 -11.17 22.31 -8.79
N VAL A 74 -11.08 22.36 -7.47
CA VAL A 74 -10.63 23.61 -6.78
C VAL A 74 -9.14 23.84 -7.03
N LEU A 75 -8.33 22.79 -6.95
CA LEU A 75 -6.89 22.85 -7.19
C LEU A 75 -6.58 22.66 -8.68
N SER A 76 -5.78 23.55 -9.23
CA SER A 76 -5.23 23.40 -10.59
C SER A 76 -4.23 22.24 -10.67
N GLY A 77 -3.98 21.76 -11.90
CA GLY A 77 -2.97 20.70 -12.12
C GLY A 77 -1.56 21.11 -11.66
N GLN A 78 -1.22 22.39 -11.82
CA GLN A 78 0.07 22.93 -11.39
C GLN A 78 0.18 22.95 -9.85
N GLU A 79 -0.83 23.39 -9.14
CA GLU A 79 -0.86 23.40 -7.67
C GLU A 79 -0.73 21.99 -7.11
N ARG A 80 -1.47 21.02 -7.67
CA ARG A 80 -1.36 19.61 -7.25
C ARG A 80 0.04 19.05 -7.46
N ARG A 81 0.69 19.37 -8.57
CA ARG A 81 2.05 18.93 -8.87
C ARG A 81 3.07 19.54 -7.91
N LEU A 82 2.99 20.84 -7.67
CA LEU A 82 3.87 21.53 -6.71
C LEU A 82 3.73 20.97 -5.29
N LEU A 83 2.51 20.68 -4.85
CA LEU A 83 2.28 20.05 -3.54
C LEU A 83 2.83 18.62 -3.49
N CYS A 84 2.65 17.84 -4.54
CA CYS A 84 3.23 16.50 -4.63
C CYS A 84 4.75 16.57 -4.50
N ASP A 85 5.43 17.41 -5.27
CA ASP A 85 6.88 17.59 -5.24
C ASP A 85 7.35 18.08 -3.85
N PHE A 86 6.62 18.98 -3.22
CA PHE A 86 6.92 19.46 -1.87
C PHE A 86 6.88 18.31 -0.84
N ILE A 87 5.84 17.48 -0.85
CA ILE A 87 5.69 16.34 0.06
C ILE A 87 6.79 15.29 -0.21
N LEU A 88 7.05 14.96 -1.47
CA LEU A 88 8.11 14.01 -1.82
C LEU A 88 9.50 14.53 -1.43
N GLY A 89 9.74 15.83 -1.57
CA GLY A 89 10.97 16.47 -1.11
C GLY A 89 11.19 16.34 0.40
N ARG A 90 10.12 16.45 1.19
CA ARG A 90 10.18 16.28 2.64
C ARG A 90 10.51 14.86 3.07
N ILE A 91 9.86 13.87 2.48
CA ILE A 91 10.04 12.44 2.83
C ILE A 91 11.51 12.01 2.73
N LYS A 92 12.29 12.64 1.86
CA LYS A 92 13.73 12.35 1.69
C LYS A 92 14.58 12.72 2.93
N GLY A 93 14.10 13.58 3.80
CA GLY A 93 14.86 14.05 4.95
C GLY A 93 14.13 14.01 6.29
N ASP A 94 12.81 13.78 6.27
CA ASP A 94 11.99 13.81 7.48
C ASP A 94 10.79 12.86 7.36
N LEU A 95 10.74 11.84 8.19
CA LEU A 95 9.65 10.86 8.23
C LEU A 95 8.55 11.23 9.22
N GLU A 96 8.67 12.33 9.94
CA GLU A 96 7.63 12.80 10.84
C GLU A 96 6.36 13.16 10.04
N GLY A 97 5.24 12.57 10.45
CA GLY A 97 3.97 12.73 9.72
C GLY A 97 3.90 11.97 8.40
N ILE A 98 4.66 10.86 8.25
CA ILE A 98 4.69 10.07 7.00
C ILE A 98 3.30 9.54 6.61
N GLY A 99 2.48 9.11 7.57
CA GLY A 99 1.11 8.68 7.31
C GLY A 99 0.25 9.82 6.76
N SER A 100 0.38 11.02 7.34
CA SER A 100 -0.30 12.22 6.84
C SER A 100 0.23 12.66 5.48
N SER A 101 1.53 12.50 5.21
CA SER A 101 2.11 12.72 3.89
C SER A 101 1.50 11.79 2.83
N ALA A 102 1.31 10.50 3.16
CA ALA A 102 0.62 9.56 2.29
C ALA A 102 -0.84 9.97 2.03
N ARG A 103 -1.56 10.44 3.06
CA ARG A 103 -2.94 10.97 2.93
C ARG A 103 -2.99 12.21 2.03
N VAL A 104 -2.04 13.16 2.17
CA VAL A 104 -1.94 14.31 1.26
C VAL A 104 -1.82 13.85 -0.19
N LEU A 105 -0.92 12.91 -0.47
CA LEU A 105 -0.71 12.40 -1.83
C LEU A 105 -1.96 11.71 -2.37
N THR A 106 -2.61 10.84 -1.58
CA THR A 106 -3.87 10.21 -1.96
C THR A 106 -4.96 11.25 -2.25
N ALA A 107 -5.10 12.26 -1.39
CA ALA A 107 -6.05 13.34 -1.60
C ALA A 107 -5.75 14.15 -2.88
N LEU A 108 -4.50 14.40 -3.22
CA LEU A 108 -4.13 15.08 -4.47
C LEU A 108 -4.50 14.26 -5.72
N GLU A 109 -4.31 12.93 -5.66
CA GLU A 109 -4.69 12.03 -6.76
C GLU A 109 -6.20 11.99 -6.98
N GLU A 110 -6.99 11.93 -5.90
CA GLU A 110 -8.45 11.96 -5.96
C GLU A 110 -9.00 13.25 -6.60
N ARG A 111 -8.27 14.38 -6.49
CA ARG A 111 -8.63 15.66 -7.11
C ARG A 111 -8.13 15.80 -8.53
N GLY A 112 -7.35 14.85 -9.01
CA GLY A 112 -6.94 14.74 -10.40
C GLY A 112 -5.83 13.72 -10.59
N LYS A 113 -6.08 12.82 -11.54
CA LYS A 113 -5.16 11.70 -11.85
C LYS A 113 -3.73 12.19 -12.08
N TRP A 114 -2.79 11.38 -11.64
CA TRP A 114 -1.37 11.57 -11.92
C TRP A 114 -1.00 11.08 -13.32
N ASP A 115 0.09 11.60 -13.84
CA ASP A 115 0.80 10.99 -14.96
C ASP A 115 1.68 9.82 -14.52
N THR A 116 2.25 9.10 -15.49
CA THR A 116 3.14 7.97 -15.25
C THR A 116 4.33 8.36 -14.38
N ASN A 117 4.99 9.48 -14.71
CA ASN A 117 6.20 9.93 -14.01
C ASN A 117 5.90 10.28 -12.55
N THR A 118 4.80 10.96 -12.28
CA THR A 118 4.38 11.31 -10.92
C THR A 118 4.12 10.05 -10.09
N SER A 119 3.38 9.08 -10.63
CA SER A 119 3.07 7.84 -9.91
C SER A 119 4.32 7.00 -9.62
N GLN A 120 5.25 6.90 -10.57
CA GLN A 120 6.55 6.25 -10.38
C GLN A 120 7.41 6.96 -9.34
N ASN A 121 7.50 8.29 -9.39
CA ASN A 121 8.28 9.09 -8.43
C ASN A 121 7.73 8.95 -7.00
N VAL A 122 6.41 8.91 -6.82
CA VAL A 122 5.79 8.64 -5.52
C VAL A 122 6.20 7.27 -5.01
N ALA A 123 6.03 6.21 -5.80
CA ALA A 123 6.40 4.85 -5.38
C ALA A 123 7.88 4.73 -5.02
N GLN A 124 8.78 5.21 -5.89
CA GLN A 124 10.22 5.17 -5.65
C GLN A 124 10.63 5.96 -4.41
N THR A 125 10.05 7.14 -4.19
CA THR A 125 10.41 7.99 -3.04
C THR A 125 10.08 7.27 -1.73
N PHE A 126 8.90 6.65 -1.62
CA PHE A 126 8.56 5.88 -0.42
C PHE A 126 9.44 4.66 -0.25
N VAL A 127 9.58 3.84 -1.28
CA VAL A 127 10.37 2.61 -1.24
C VAL A 127 11.84 2.89 -0.90
N LYS A 128 12.42 3.99 -1.37
CA LYS A 128 13.82 4.34 -1.09
C LYS A 128 14.05 4.98 0.28
N ASN A 129 13.10 5.77 0.79
CA ASN A 129 13.33 6.58 1.99
C ASN A 129 12.63 6.06 3.25
N VAL A 130 11.61 5.22 3.12
CA VAL A 130 10.80 4.70 4.25
C VAL A 130 11.00 3.18 4.46
N ASN A 131 11.98 2.59 3.80
CA ASN A 131 12.26 1.16 3.83
C ASN A 131 13.07 0.75 5.08
N PRO A 132 12.64 -0.26 5.85
CA PRO A 132 11.33 -0.93 5.78
C PRO A 132 10.23 -0.14 6.50
N LEU A 133 8.98 -0.28 6.04
CA LEU A 133 7.82 0.43 6.59
C LEU A 133 7.59 0.16 8.09
N LYS A 134 7.99 -1.01 8.58
CA LYS A 134 7.90 -1.38 10.02
C LYS A 134 8.64 -0.44 10.96
N GLN A 135 9.59 0.37 10.48
CA GLN A 135 10.25 1.39 11.30
C GLN A 135 9.29 2.52 11.72
N VAL A 136 8.22 2.75 10.98
CA VAL A 136 7.15 3.68 11.33
C VAL A 136 6.35 3.10 12.48
N LYS A 137 6.47 3.70 13.68
CA LYS A 137 5.93 3.13 14.94
C LYS A 137 4.41 3.10 14.97
N VAL A 138 3.75 4.12 14.45
CA VAL A 138 2.31 4.30 14.53
C VAL A 138 1.62 3.43 13.47
N GLN A 139 0.74 2.53 13.93
CA GLN A 139 0.03 1.59 13.05
C GLN A 139 -0.81 2.29 11.98
N THR A 140 -1.53 3.35 12.37
CA THR A 140 -2.38 4.12 11.45
C THR A 140 -1.59 4.86 10.38
N ASP A 141 -0.35 5.25 10.67
CA ASP A 141 0.53 5.87 9.69
C ASP A 141 1.01 4.84 8.65
N ARG A 142 1.38 3.63 9.12
CA ARG A 142 1.69 2.52 8.21
C ARG A 142 0.49 2.16 7.34
N TYR A 143 -0.71 2.13 7.94
CA TYR A 143 -1.95 1.88 7.21
C TYR A 143 -2.17 2.90 6.08
N ALA A 144 -2.01 4.19 6.35
CA ALA A 144 -2.16 5.24 5.35
C ALA A 144 -1.14 5.10 4.20
N VAL A 145 0.09 4.70 4.51
CA VAL A 145 1.12 4.41 3.49
C VAL A 145 0.73 3.20 2.66
N ILE A 146 0.25 2.11 3.28
CA ILE A 146 -0.19 0.92 2.55
C ILE A 146 -1.40 1.24 1.66
N GLN A 147 -2.35 2.08 2.12
CA GLN A 147 -3.47 2.56 1.30
C GLN A 147 -3.00 3.35 0.07
N LEU A 148 -1.95 4.17 0.20
CA LEU A 148 -1.35 4.86 -0.94
C LEU A 148 -0.84 3.86 -1.98
N PHE A 149 -0.18 2.78 -1.54
CA PHE A 149 0.31 1.74 -2.44
C PHE A 149 -0.81 0.89 -3.04
N ASP A 150 -1.87 0.61 -2.28
CA ASP A 150 -3.08 -0.04 -2.80
C ASP A 150 -3.70 0.79 -3.94
N MET A 151 -3.82 2.09 -3.75
CA MET A 151 -4.27 3.03 -4.80
C MET A 151 -3.33 3.04 -6.00
N LEU A 152 -2.00 3.05 -5.78
CA LEU A 152 -1.00 3.00 -6.86
C LEU A 152 -1.12 1.71 -7.68
N ILE A 153 -1.23 0.57 -7.03
CA ILE A 153 -1.44 -0.73 -7.69
C ILE A 153 -2.79 -0.76 -8.42
N ALA A 154 -3.85 -0.21 -7.84
CA ALA A 154 -5.17 -0.22 -8.48
C ALA A 154 -5.24 0.67 -9.72
N LYS A 155 -4.64 1.87 -9.68
CA LYS A 155 -4.81 2.89 -10.72
C LYS A 155 -3.62 3.03 -11.66
N TYR A 156 -2.39 2.71 -11.22
CA TYR A 156 -1.12 2.97 -11.92
C TYR A 156 -0.27 1.71 -12.13
N ARG A 157 -0.90 0.56 -12.15
CA ARG A 157 -0.27 -0.77 -12.31
C ARG A 157 0.72 -0.84 -13.46
N ALA A 158 0.36 -0.32 -14.63
CA ALA A 158 1.22 -0.32 -15.81
C ALA A 158 2.47 0.56 -15.62
N ALA A 159 2.32 1.71 -14.95
CA ALA A 159 3.45 2.59 -14.64
C ALA A 159 4.44 1.95 -13.67
N LEU A 160 3.94 1.25 -12.63
CA LEU A 160 4.78 0.54 -11.66
C LEU A 160 5.47 -0.67 -12.30
N LYS A 161 4.80 -1.37 -13.21
CA LYS A 161 5.41 -2.47 -13.97
C LYS A 161 6.55 -1.95 -14.85
N SER A 162 6.34 -0.86 -15.59
CA SER A 162 7.41 -0.22 -16.38
C SER A 162 8.57 0.23 -15.50
N LEU A 163 8.29 0.76 -14.31
CA LEU A 163 9.33 1.13 -13.36
C LEU A 163 10.19 -0.07 -12.92
N GLN A 164 9.58 -1.24 -12.70
CA GLN A 164 10.31 -2.48 -12.38
C GLN A 164 11.14 -2.98 -13.57
N GLU A 165 10.68 -2.78 -14.79
CA GLU A 165 11.44 -3.12 -16.01
C GLU A 165 12.67 -2.20 -16.19
N ASP A 166 12.56 -0.92 -15.80
CA ASP A 166 13.62 0.09 -15.91
C ASP A 166 14.59 0.08 -14.71
N ASP A 167 14.14 -0.33 -13.52
CA ASP A 167 14.92 -0.38 -12.28
C ASP A 167 14.82 -1.81 -11.66
N PRO A 168 15.76 -2.70 -11.96
CA PRO A 168 15.75 -4.09 -11.49
C PRO A 168 15.73 -4.23 -9.96
N GLU A 169 16.24 -3.24 -9.22
CA GLU A 169 16.25 -3.25 -7.75
C GLU A 169 14.89 -2.82 -7.16
N PHE A 170 14.03 -2.21 -7.98
CA PHE A 170 12.75 -1.68 -7.50
C PHE A 170 11.88 -2.77 -6.88
N LEU A 171 11.79 -3.94 -7.51
CA LEU A 171 10.97 -5.05 -7.00
C LEU A 171 11.47 -5.57 -5.65
N ALA A 172 12.77 -5.82 -5.52
CA ALA A 172 13.36 -6.28 -4.27
C ALA A 172 13.15 -5.25 -3.13
N ASN A 173 13.38 -3.98 -3.43
CA ASN A 173 13.13 -2.89 -2.49
C ASN A 173 11.65 -2.73 -2.14
N PHE A 174 10.74 -2.91 -3.12
CA PHE A 174 9.30 -2.85 -2.92
C PHE A 174 8.82 -3.95 -1.96
N VAL A 175 9.36 -5.15 -2.07
CA VAL A 175 9.02 -6.26 -1.18
C VAL A 175 9.58 -6.04 0.20
N SER A 176 10.86 -5.71 0.30
CA SER A 176 11.53 -5.37 1.57
C SER A 176 10.82 -4.23 2.31
N PHE A 177 10.24 -3.28 1.58
CA PHE A 177 9.47 -2.18 2.15
C PHE A 177 8.30 -2.66 3.00
N PHE A 178 7.59 -3.71 2.60
CA PHE A 178 6.43 -4.25 3.32
C PHE A 178 6.77 -5.32 4.35
N GLU A 179 8.02 -5.74 4.46
CA GLU A 179 8.42 -6.79 5.39
C GLU A 179 8.20 -6.43 6.86
N GLY A 180 7.74 -7.43 7.63
CA GLY A 180 7.68 -7.37 9.08
C GLY A 180 6.50 -6.59 9.64
N GLU A 181 5.46 -6.30 8.86
CA GLU A 181 4.18 -5.81 9.37
C GLU A 181 3.55 -6.88 10.28
N LYS A 182 2.93 -6.44 11.37
CA LYS A 182 2.34 -7.34 12.39
C LYS A 182 0.85 -7.07 12.64
N ASP A 183 0.39 -5.90 12.27
CA ASP A 183 -1.02 -5.54 12.45
C ASP A 183 -1.87 -6.31 11.43
N PRO A 184 -2.92 -7.04 11.84
CA PRO A 184 -3.69 -7.89 10.94
C PRO A 184 -4.41 -7.11 9.84
N ARG A 185 -4.88 -5.89 10.11
CA ARG A 185 -5.51 -5.02 9.12
C ARG A 185 -4.52 -4.57 8.05
N ASN A 186 -3.33 -4.18 8.48
CA ASN A 186 -2.25 -3.80 7.58
C ASN A 186 -1.78 -4.99 6.75
N LEU A 187 -1.67 -6.18 7.35
CA LEU A 187 -1.29 -7.42 6.67
C LEU A 187 -2.28 -7.81 5.56
N MET A 188 -3.58 -7.70 5.80
CA MET A 188 -4.59 -7.97 4.77
C MET A 188 -4.36 -7.12 3.52
N MET A 189 -4.10 -5.82 3.71
CA MET A 189 -3.81 -4.92 2.59
C MET A 189 -2.42 -5.18 1.99
N THR A 190 -1.42 -5.43 2.83
CA THR A 190 -0.05 -5.75 2.37
C THR A 190 -0.05 -6.95 1.44
N PHE A 191 -0.73 -8.05 1.80
CA PHE A 191 -0.85 -9.21 0.92
C PHE A 191 -1.58 -8.88 -0.38
N SER A 192 -2.63 -8.04 -0.34
CA SER A 192 -3.33 -7.61 -1.56
C SER A 192 -2.42 -6.77 -2.49
N VAL A 193 -1.62 -5.88 -1.92
CA VAL A 193 -0.66 -5.04 -2.67
C VAL A 193 0.47 -5.89 -3.26
N LEU A 194 1.02 -6.86 -2.52
CA LEU A 194 2.10 -7.74 -2.98
C LEU A 194 1.63 -8.78 -4.02
N TYR A 195 0.38 -9.22 -3.92
CA TYR A 195 -0.18 -10.23 -4.82
C TYR A 195 -0.11 -9.83 -6.30
N VAL A 196 -0.38 -8.56 -6.61
CA VAL A 196 -0.42 -8.06 -7.99
C VAL A 196 0.95 -8.12 -8.68
N PRO A 197 2.05 -7.60 -8.11
CA PRO A 197 3.39 -7.80 -8.66
C PRO A 197 3.76 -9.27 -8.85
N MET A 198 3.43 -10.12 -7.88
CA MET A 198 3.71 -11.55 -7.95
C MET A 198 2.98 -12.24 -9.11
N MET A 199 1.77 -11.77 -9.45
CA MET A 199 0.97 -12.31 -10.55
C MET A 199 1.36 -11.79 -11.94
N GLU A 200 1.78 -10.52 -12.03
CA GLU A 200 1.80 -9.82 -13.32
C GLU A 200 3.19 -9.37 -13.78
N TRP A 201 4.16 -9.27 -12.86
CA TRP A 201 5.50 -8.80 -13.20
C TRP A 201 6.44 -9.97 -13.45
N ASP A 202 7.58 -9.71 -14.12
CA ASP A 202 8.65 -10.67 -14.19
C ASP A 202 9.40 -10.70 -12.85
N ILE A 203 9.16 -11.73 -12.07
CA ILE A 203 9.78 -11.91 -10.76
C ILE A 203 10.93 -12.91 -10.78
N SER A 204 11.32 -13.42 -11.94
CA SER A 204 12.26 -14.55 -12.07
C SER A 204 13.58 -14.30 -11.32
N ALA A 205 14.12 -13.09 -11.38
CA ALA A 205 15.37 -12.70 -10.72
C ALA A 205 15.26 -12.55 -9.19
N SER A 206 14.05 -12.27 -8.66
CA SER A 206 13.82 -12.00 -7.24
C SER A 206 12.86 -13.01 -6.59
N ALA A 207 12.61 -14.13 -7.25
CA ALA A 207 11.60 -15.11 -6.80
C ALA A 207 11.89 -15.67 -5.41
N GLN A 208 13.14 -15.93 -5.08
CA GLN A 208 13.53 -16.41 -3.75
C GLN A 208 13.23 -15.38 -2.67
N ASP A 209 13.71 -14.15 -2.83
CA ASP A 209 13.55 -13.09 -1.83
C ASP A 209 12.08 -12.77 -1.61
N LEU A 210 11.30 -12.70 -2.71
CA LEU A 210 9.85 -12.52 -2.67
C LEU A 210 9.14 -13.64 -1.93
N PHE A 211 9.52 -14.89 -2.21
CA PHE A 211 8.96 -16.04 -1.52
C PHE A 211 9.28 -15.98 -0.02
N GLU A 212 10.53 -15.77 0.35
CA GLU A 212 10.97 -15.70 1.74
C GLU A 212 10.26 -14.58 2.51
N ALA A 213 10.15 -13.39 1.94
CA ALA A 213 9.47 -12.25 2.55
C ALA A 213 8.01 -12.56 2.90
N VAL A 214 7.30 -13.27 2.02
CA VAL A 214 5.90 -13.67 2.25
C VAL A 214 5.82 -14.91 3.15
N PHE A 215 6.70 -15.89 2.94
CA PHE A 215 6.69 -17.15 3.70
C PHE A 215 7.04 -16.96 5.17
N ASN A 216 7.76 -15.90 5.52
CA ASN A 216 8.05 -15.52 6.92
C ASN A 216 6.78 -15.31 7.77
N TYR A 217 5.64 -15.07 7.15
CA TYR A 217 4.35 -15.01 7.86
C TYR A 217 3.69 -16.37 8.10
N PHE A 218 4.29 -17.45 7.60
CA PHE A 218 3.78 -18.81 7.80
C PHE A 218 4.44 -19.49 9.01
N PRO A 219 3.68 -20.15 9.91
CA PRO A 219 2.21 -20.24 9.96
C PRO A 219 1.56 -19.02 10.61
N VAL A 220 0.40 -18.62 10.11
CA VAL A 220 -0.38 -17.53 10.72
C VAL A 220 -0.94 -17.99 12.08
N THR A 221 -0.53 -17.30 13.15
CA THR A 221 -0.93 -17.60 14.53
C THR A 221 -1.86 -16.55 15.15
N PHE A 222 -2.35 -15.64 14.32
CA PHE A 222 -3.25 -14.57 14.76
C PHE A 222 -4.51 -15.09 15.44
N LYS A 223 -4.86 -14.48 16.56
CA LYS A 223 -6.14 -14.67 17.26
C LYS A 223 -6.82 -13.31 17.40
N PRO A 224 -7.96 -13.09 16.73
CA PRO A 224 -8.65 -11.82 16.83
C PRO A 224 -9.11 -11.57 18.27
N PRO A 225 -9.04 -10.32 18.76
CA PRO A 225 -9.67 -9.96 20.03
C PRO A 225 -11.20 -10.11 19.92
N PRO A 226 -11.91 -10.35 21.04
CA PRO A 226 -13.37 -10.56 21.03
C PRO A 226 -14.16 -9.42 20.39
N ASP A 227 -13.66 -8.18 20.51
CA ASP A 227 -14.29 -6.95 20.02
C ASP A 227 -13.51 -6.34 18.85
N ASP A 228 -12.96 -7.17 17.97
CA ASP A 228 -12.24 -6.66 16.78
C ASP A 228 -13.17 -5.84 15.88
N PRO A 229 -12.94 -4.53 15.73
CA PRO A 229 -13.81 -3.65 14.95
C PRO A 229 -13.72 -3.91 13.44
N TYR A 230 -12.73 -4.67 12.98
CA TYR A 230 -12.48 -4.95 11.56
C TYR A 230 -12.99 -6.31 11.13
N GLY A 231 -13.36 -7.20 12.06
CA GLY A 231 -13.86 -8.53 11.77
C GLY A 231 -12.87 -9.44 11.06
N ILE A 232 -11.56 -9.16 11.13
CA ILE A 232 -10.52 -9.94 10.45
C ILE A 232 -10.30 -11.24 11.21
N THR A 233 -10.38 -12.35 10.52
CA THR A 233 -10.15 -13.68 11.09
C THR A 233 -8.74 -14.21 10.75
N ALA A 234 -8.29 -15.20 11.52
CA ALA A 234 -7.06 -15.92 11.16
C ALA A 234 -7.19 -16.64 9.81
N GLN A 235 -8.41 -17.03 9.42
CA GLN A 235 -8.65 -17.68 8.14
C GLN A 235 -8.45 -16.70 6.97
N ASP A 236 -8.94 -15.48 7.09
CA ASP A 236 -8.75 -14.45 6.06
C ASP A 236 -7.26 -14.19 5.78
N LEU A 237 -6.46 -14.06 6.84
CA LEU A 237 -5.00 -13.90 6.71
C LEU A 237 -4.34 -15.12 6.08
N LYS A 238 -4.78 -16.34 6.45
CA LYS A 238 -4.26 -17.58 5.87
C LYS A 238 -4.58 -17.68 4.37
N ASP A 239 -5.78 -17.29 3.97
CA ASP A 239 -6.21 -17.35 2.59
C ASP A 239 -5.44 -16.34 1.75
N ARG A 240 -5.27 -15.10 2.21
CA ARG A 240 -4.44 -14.10 1.52
C ARG A 240 -2.98 -14.50 1.39
N LEU A 241 -2.40 -15.03 2.48
CA LEU A 241 -1.03 -15.55 2.44
C LEU A 241 -0.91 -16.74 1.48
N ARG A 242 -1.89 -17.65 1.43
CA ARG A 242 -1.93 -18.75 0.47
C ARG A 242 -1.94 -18.23 -0.95
N ASP A 243 -2.80 -17.25 -1.24
CA ASP A 243 -2.91 -16.66 -2.57
C ASP A 243 -1.58 -16.05 -3.03
N CYS A 244 -0.87 -15.33 -2.15
CA CYS A 244 0.47 -14.80 -2.44
C CYS A 244 1.50 -15.92 -2.73
N ILE A 245 1.55 -16.97 -1.91
CA ILE A 245 2.51 -18.09 -2.09
C ILE A 245 2.20 -18.85 -3.39
N ALA A 246 0.94 -18.96 -3.78
CA ALA A 246 0.50 -19.64 -4.99
C ALA A 246 0.44 -18.73 -6.22
N ALA A 247 0.81 -17.45 -6.11
CA ALA A 247 0.64 -16.47 -7.18
C ALA A 247 1.51 -16.75 -8.42
N ASN A 248 2.68 -17.35 -8.24
CA ASN A 248 3.64 -17.53 -9.34
C ASN A 248 4.36 -18.87 -9.25
N SER A 249 4.52 -19.54 -10.40
CA SER A 249 5.21 -20.83 -10.47
C SER A 249 6.70 -20.76 -10.16
N ASN A 250 7.33 -19.58 -10.32
CA ASN A 250 8.73 -19.35 -9.94
C ASN A 250 8.97 -19.54 -8.43
N PHE A 251 7.91 -19.55 -7.60
CA PHE A 251 8.01 -19.89 -6.18
C PHE A 251 8.13 -21.38 -5.89
N ALA A 252 7.78 -22.25 -6.85
CA ALA A 252 7.72 -23.69 -6.63
C ALA A 252 9.04 -24.30 -6.11
N PRO A 253 10.24 -23.95 -6.64
CA PRO A 253 11.50 -24.50 -6.17
C PRO A 253 11.79 -24.20 -4.69
N TYR A 254 11.26 -23.11 -4.17
CA TYR A 254 11.45 -22.66 -2.78
C TYR A 254 10.30 -23.14 -1.88
N ALA A 255 9.07 -23.07 -2.39
CA ALA A 255 7.87 -23.38 -1.62
C ALA A 255 7.72 -24.87 -1.29
N PHE A 256 8.00 -25.77 -2.26
CA PHE A 256 7.80 -27.19 -2.02
C PHE A 256 8.70 -27.75 -0.92
N PRO A 257 10.03 -27.52 -0.90
CA PRO A 257 10.87 -27.99 0.18
C PRO A 257 10.43 -27.47 1.55
N GLU A 258 10.12 -26.17 1.66
CA GLU A 258 9.70 -25.55 2.90
C GLU A 258 8.35 -26.08 3.41
N LEU A 259 7.38 -26.27 2.52
CA LEU A 259 6.08 -26.83 2.88
C LEU A 259 6.21 -28.31 3.32
N LEU A 260 7.07 -29.10 2.67
CA LEU A 260 7.36 -30.48 3.07
C LEU A 260 8.02 -30.53 4.44
N ASN A 261 9.03 -29.70 4.69
CA ASN A 261 9.66 -29.59 6.01
C ASN A 261 8.65 -29.25 7.12
N LYS A 262 7.62 -28.42 6.81
CA LYS A 262 6.56 -28.10 7.78
C LYS A 262 5.56 -29.23 8.01
N LEU A 263 5.49 -30.24 7.17
CA LEU A 263 4.68 -31.45 7.42
C LEU A 263 5.21 -32.28 8.58
N ASP A 264 6.50 -32.23 8.86
CA ASP A 264 7.13 -32.89 10.00
C ASP A 264 6.91 -32.13 11.33
N SER A 265 6.29 -30.93 11.28
CA SER A 265 5.97 -30.15 12.47
C SER A 265 5.05 -30.93 13.42
N THR A 266 5.22 -30.73 14.71
CA THR A 266 4.30 -31.23 15.74
C THR A 266 2.93 -30.56 15.74
N SER A 267 2.81 -29.39 15.12
CA SER A 267 1.56 -28.61 15.02
C SER A 267 0.65 -29.13 13.91
N LEU A 268 -0.53 -29.63 14.28
CA LEU A 268 -1.55 -30.09 13.32
C LEU A 268 -1.99 -28.96 12.38
N ASN A 269 -2.15 -27.73 12.91
CA ASN A 269 -2.52 -26.57 12.09
C ASN A 269 -1.47 -26.26 11.00
N THR A 270 -0.19 -26.35 11.35
CA THR A 270 0.90 -26.16 10.39
C THR A 270 0.87 -27.24 9.29
N LYS A 271 0.67 -28.51 9.66
CA LYS A 271 0.56 -29.63 8.71
C LYS A 271 -0.60 -29.42 7.72
N VAL A 272 -1.81 -29.19 8.22
CA VAL A 272 -3.00 -28.99 7.38
C VAL A 272 -2.80 -27.81 6.43
N THR A 273 -2.31 -26.67 6.93
CA THR A 273 -2.07 -25.49 6.10
C THR A 273 -1.00 -25.77 5.02
N SER A 274 0.04 -26.54 5.34
CA SER A 274 1.07 -26.94 4.37
C SER A 274 0.51 -27.82 3.26
N ILE A 275 -0.36 -28.78 3.58
CA ILE A 275 -1.00 -29.66 2.59
C ILE A 275 -1.85 -28.85 1.60
N VAL A 276 -2.69 -27.95 2.10
CA VAL A 276 -3.56 -27.10 1.26
C VAL A 276 -2.72 -26.23 0.31
N LYS A 277 -1.68 -25.58 0.82
CA LYS A 277 -0.78 -24.76 0.00
C LYS A 277 -0.03 -25.56 -1.05
N HIS A 278 0.41 -26.77 -0.72
CA HIS A 278 1.07 -27.66 -1.67
C HIS A 278 0.14 -28.05 -2.83
N GLN A 279 -1.13 -28.35 -2.55
CA GLN A 279 -2.11 -28.70 -3.57
C GLN A 279 -2.42 -27.52 -4.51
N GLU A 280 -2.58 -26.31 -3.97
CA GLU A 280 -2.82 -25.11 -4.79
C GLU A 280 -1.61 -24.77 -5.68
N MET A 281 -0.40 -24.82 -5.14
CA MET A 281 0.82 -24.60 -5.92
C MET A 281 0.96 -25.65 -7.06
N HIS A 282 0.66 -26.91 -6.78
CA HIS A 282 0.71 -27.95 -7.79
C HIS A 282 -0.28 -27.71 -8.93
N LYS A 283 -1.51 -27.27 -8.63
CA LYS A 283 -2.52 -26.90 -9.65
C LYS A 283 -2.00 -25.78 -10.56
N LEU A 284 -1.36 -24.76 -9.98
CA LEU A 284 -0.82 -23.62 -10.71
C LEU A 284 0.28 -24.05 -11.70
N ILE A 285 1.22 -24.87 -11.23
CA ILE A 285 2.33 -25.41 -12.04
C ILE A 285 1.80 -26.27 -13.19
N MET A 286 0.81 -27.12 -12.92
CA MET A 286 0.20 -27.96 -13.95
C MET A 286 -0.54 -27.12 -14.99
N ALA A 287 -1.24 -26.08 -14.57
CA ALA A 287 -1.89 -25.13 -15.50
C ALA A 287 -0.86 -24.43 -16.39
N GLU A 288 0.22 -23.89 -15.83
CA GLU A 288 1.27 -23.21 -16.62
C GLU A 288 1.99 -24.17 -17.59
N ARG A 289 2.31 -25.38 -17.17
CA ARG A 289 2.90 -26.41 -18.08
C ARG A 289 1.95 -26.77 -19.21
N TYR A 290 0.66 -26.90 -18.93
CA TYR A 290 -0.34 -27.18 -19.96
C TYR A 290 -0.38 -26.03 -20.99
N TYR A 291 -0.43 -24.78 -20.54
CA TYR A 291 -0.48 -23.61 -21.44
C TYR A 291 0.85 -23.35 -22.18
N SER A 292 2.00 -23.59 -21.56
CA SER A 292 3.31 -23.45 -22.21
C SER A 292 3.48 -24.45 -23.36
N ASN A 293 2.96 -25.66 -23.22
CA ASN A 293 3.03 -26.70 -24.26
C ASN A 293 2.00 -26.49 -25.40
N HIS A 294 1.02 -25.58 -25.22
CA HIS A 294 -0.03 -25.29 -26.20
C HIS A 294 0.01 -23.84 -26.69
N SER A 295 1.18 -23.24 -26.74
CA SER A 295 1.44 -21.79 -26.96
C SER A 295 1.04 -21.21 -28.32
N SER A 296 0.46 -21.98 -29.23
CA SER A 296 -0.11 -21.43 -30.48
C SER A 296 -1.44 -20.66 -30.30
N MET A 297 -2.00 -20.58 -29.09
CA MET A 297 -3.26 -19.89 -28.76
C MET A 297 -3.08 -18.71 -27.80
N SER A 298 -1.96 -18.03 -27.80
CA SER A 298 -1.48 -17.15 -26.71
C SER A 298 -2.28 -15.87 -26.40
N GLY A 299 -3.05 -15.34 -27.34
CA GLY A 299 -3.77 -14.05 -27.16
C GLY A 299 -5.09 -14.14 -26.41
N ARG A 300 -5.89 -15.17 -26.65
CA ARG A 300 -7.21 -15.34 -26.03
C ARG A 300 -7.13 -15.84 -24.58
N ILE A 301 -6.16 -16.69 -24.32
CA ILE A 301 -5.96 -17.36 -23.03
C ILE A 301 -5.43 -16.40 -21.95
N ARG A 302 -4.65 -15.36 -22.31
CA ARG A 302 -4.24 -14.30 -21.37
C ARG A 302 -5.44 -13.50 -20.86
N ALA A 303 -6.41 -13.22 -21.72
CA ALA A 303 -7.64 -12.50 -21.33
C ALA A 303 -8.53 -13.35 -20.41
N GLU A 304 -8.68 -14.65 -20.69
CA GLU A 304 -9.46 -15.58 -19.89
C GLU A 304 -8.80 -15.86 -18.52
N ARG A 305 -7.47 -15.91 -18.45
CA ARG A 305 -6.72 -16.00 -17.17
C ARG A 305 -6.97 -14.78 -16.29
N HIS A 306 -6.98 -13.58 -16.85
CA HIS A 306 -7.31 -12.34 -16.16
C HIS A 306 -8.75 -12.36 -15.62
N GLN A 307 -9.69 -12.87 -16.41
CA GLN A 307 -11.09 -12.94 -16.05
C GLN A 307 -11.37 -14.01 -14.98
N PHE A 308 -10.72 -15.18 -15.08
CA PHE A 308 -10.85 -16.25 -14.10
C PHE A 308 -10.26 -15.89 -12.72
N VAL A 309 -9.12 -15.19 -12.71
CA VAL A 309 -8.48 -14.69 -11.47
C VAL A 309 -9.32 -13.57 -10.86
N LEU A 310 -9.85 -12.65 -11.65
CA LEU A 310 -10.71 -11.56 -11.19
C LEU A 310 -12.05 -12.08 -10.61
N CYS A 311 -12.68 -13.08 -11.24
CA CYS A 311 -13.92 -13.68 -10.73
C CYS A 311 -13.72 -14.41 -9.39
N ASN A 312 -12.59 -15.11 -9.21
CA ASN A 312 -12.32 -15.84 -7.98
C ASN A 312 -11.77 -14.98 -6.82
N THR A 313 -11.15 -13.82 -7.11
CA THR A 313 -10.62 -12.92 -6.08
C THR A 313 -11.62 -11.86 -5.64
N LEU A 314 -12.60 -11.50 -6.46
CA LEU A 314 -13.57 -10.43 -6.15
C LEU A 314 -14.92 -10.95 -5.62
N GLY A 315 -15.12 -12.27 -5.49
CA GLY A 315 -16.33 -12.83 -4.86
C GLY A 315 -17.64 -12.46 -5.56
N PHE A 316 -17.63 -12.14 -6.86
CA PHE A 316 -18.85 -11.98 -7.63
C PHE A 316 -19.40 -13.36 -7.99
N ALA A 317 -20.30 -13.85 -7.14
CA ALA A 317 -21.23 -14.90 -7.53
C ALA A 317 -22.10 -14.36 -8.68
N GLU A 318 -22.18 -15.10 -9.75
CA GLU A 318 -23.18 -14.87 -10.80
C GLU A 318 -24.59 -14.91 -10.16
N VAL A 319 -25.37 -13.88 -10.40
CA VAL A 319 -26.83 -13.92 -10.34
C VAL A 319 -27.35 -14.11 -11.75
#